data_ca2cee17d80d93e85dee98a3ed877e23
#
_entry.id   ca2cee17d80d93e85dee98a3ed877e23
#
_cell.length_a   1.000
_cell.length_b   1.000
_cell.length_c   1.000
_cell.angle_alpha   90.00
_cell.angle_beta   90.00
_cell.angle_gamma   90.00
#
_symmetry.space_group_name_H-M   'P 1'
#
loop_
_entity.id
_entity.type
_entity.pdbx_description
1 polymer ?
#
loop_
_entity_poly.entity_id
_entity_poly.type
_entity_poly.pdbx_seq_one_letter_code
_entity_poly.pdbx_strand_id
1 'polypeptide(L)'
;ICFDDAFLGLYDNIELIKVLNIPIHLFVISSYLEKENHINEEQLLLLNKLKQIKISSHTQTHQVLNFASESLLKNELENSKNLLESLINNSVDTVSYPEGKFSDRVVDLAVRVGYSRQYSSLPGFYFNDFLPNVKRRSLVQFALEKEFKAILKGGDHVLALWYKFKHYKK
;
A
#
# COMPACT_ATOMS: atom_id res chain seq x y z
N ILE A 1 -1.54 8.82 -6.44
CA ILE A 1 -2.42 8.58 -5.28
C ILE A 1 -2.32 7.11 -4.90
N CYS A 2 -2.47 6.78 -3.60
CA CYS A 2 -2.49 5.40 -3.11
C CYS A 2 -3.87 5.08 -2.53
N PHE A 3 -4.39 3.92 -2.86
CA PHE A 3 -5.56 3.33 -2.22
C PHE A 3 -5.13 2.00 -1.60
N ASP A 4 -5.34 1.83 -0.32
CA ASP A 4 -5.09 0.59 0.40
C ASP A 4 -6.37 -0.25 0.47
N ASP A 5 -6.24 -1.52 0.84
CA ASP A 5 -7.29 -2.51 1.09
C ASP A 5 -8.09 -2.99 -0.13
N ALA A 6 -8.07 -2.28 -1.24
CA ALA A 6 -8.86 -2.58 -2.44
C ALA A 6 -10.39 -2.64 -2.19
N PHE A 7 -10.91 -1.63 -1.47
CA PHE A 7 -12.34 -1.49 -1.27
C PHE A 7 -13.09 -1.27 -2.59
N LEU A 8 -14.33 -1.78 -2.65
CA LEU A 8 -15.22 -1.73 -3.81
C LEU A 8 -15.44 -0.30 -4.34
N GLY A 9 -15.48 0.69 -3.44
CA GLY A 9 -15.68 2.10 -3.81
C GLY A 9 -14.69 2.66 -4.85
N LEU A 10 -13.48 2.09 -4.97
CA LEU A 10 -12.58 2.46 -6.06
C LEU A 10 -13.12 2.00 -7.42
N TYR A 11 -13.61 0.77 -7.49
CA TYR A 11 -14.18 0.20 -8.72
C TYR A 11 -15.50 0.88 -9.10
N ASP A 12 -16.35 1.19 -8.14
CA ASP A 12 -17.61 1.91 -8.35
C ASP A 12 -17.42 3.29 -8.99
N ASN A 13 -16.21 3.89 -8.79
CA ASN A 13 -15.83 5.17 -9.37
C ASN A 13 -14.87 5.05 -10.57
N ILE A 14 -14.85 3.88 -11.26
CA ILE A 14 -13.90 3.61 -12.34
C ILE A 14 -13.98 4.61 -13.49
N GLU A 15 -15.18 5.12 -13.82
CA GLU A 15 -15.35 6.11 -14.89
C GLU A 15 -14.73 7.45 -14.51
N LEU A 16 -14.86 7.88 -13.26
CA LEU A 16 -14.17 9.08 -12.76
C LEU A 16 -12.64 8.92 -12.84
N ILE A 17 -12.12 7.74 -12.47
CA ILE A 17 -10.69 7.41 -12.55
C ILE A 17 -10.20 7.53 -14.00
N LYS A 18 -10.93 7.00 -14.96
CA LYS A 18 -10.59 7.09 -16.39
C LYS A 18 -10.50 8.55 -16.86
N VAL A 19 -11.48 9.37 -16.47
CA VAL A 19 -11.54 10.79 -16.86
C VAL A 19 -10.40 11.59 -16.24
N LEU A 20 -10.13 11.40 -14.95
CA LEU A 20 -9.08 12.14 -14.24
C LEU A 20 -7.66 11.76 -14.69
N ASN A 21 -7.47 10.54 -15.19
CA ASN A 21 -6.19 10.01 -15.66
C ASN A 21 -5.01 10.24 -14.69
N ILE A 22 -5.27 10.12 -13.38
CA ILE A 22 -4.28 10.31 -12.32
C ILE A 22 -3.60 8.97 -12.02
N PRO A 23 -2.26 8.93 -11.86
CA PRO A 23 -1.57 7.71 -11.46
C PRO A 23 -2.04 7.22 -10.08
N ILE A 24 -2.44 5.94 -10.02
CA ILE A 24 -2.95 5.28 -8.83
C ILE A 24 -2.11 4.05 -8.52
N HIS A 25 -1.71 3.91 -7.26
CA HIS A 25 -1.27 2.65 -6.68
C HIS A 25 -2.43 2.04 -5.89
N LEU A 26 -2.89 0.87 -6.30
CA LEU A 26 -3.87 0.08 -5.58
C LEU A 26 -3.15 -1.03 -4.81
N PHE A 27 -3.16 -0.96 -3.50
CA PHE A 27 -2.58 -1.97 -2.61
C PHE A 27 -3.66 -2.96 -2.19
N VAL A 28 -3.50 -4.22 -2.60
CA VAL A 28 -4.51 -5.27 -2.48
C VAL A 28 -4.15 -6.22 -1.33
N ILE A 29 -5.08 -6.41 -0.39
CA ILE A 29 -5.02 -7.51 0.58
C ILE A 29 -5.46 -8.77 -0.17
N SER A 30 -4.52 -9.64 -0.49
CA SER A 30 -4.79 -10.70 -1.47
C SER A 30 -5.86 -11.73 -1.01
N SER A 31 -6.01 -11.97 0.30
CA SER A 31 -7.08 -12.84 0.83
C SER A 31 -8.42 -12.13 1.01
N TYR A 32 -8.51 -10.84 0.66
CA TYR A 32 -9.77 -10.08 0.77
C TYR A 32 -10.47 -9.93 -0.57
N LEU A 33 -9.85 -10.36 -1.67
CA LEU A 33 -10.58 -10.54 -2.93
C LEU A 33 -11.80 -11.44 -2.69
N GLU A 34 -12.94 -11.11 -3.28
CA GLU A 34 -14.25 -11.74 -3.11
C GLU A 34 -14.93 -11.49 -1.74
N LYS A 35 -14.30 -10.81 -0.78
CA LYS A 35 -14.96 -10.47 0.48
C LYS A 35 -15.92 -9.29 0.29
N GLU A 36 -16.91 -9.25 1.16
CA GLU A 36 -17.86 -8.13 1.23
C GLU A 36 -17.14 -6.77 1.28
N ASN A 37 -17.63 -5.79 0.51
CA ASN A 37 -17.07 -4.45 0.35
C ASN A 37 -15.67 -4.37 -0.29
N HIS A 38 -15.10 -5.48 -0.77
CA HIS A 38 -13.84 -5.51 -1.50
C HIS A 38 -14.09 -5.88 -2.98
N ILE A 39 -13.13 -5.53 -3.82
CA ILE A 39 -13.19 -5.92 -5.24
C ILE A 39 -13.00 -7.43 -5.39
N ASN A 40 -13.61 -7.99 -6.41
CA ASN A 40 -13.39 -9.37 -6.83
C ASN A 40 -12.26 -9.47 -7.87
N GLU A 41 -11.90 -10.70 -8.25
CA GLU A 41 -10.82 -10.95 -9.23
C GLU A 41 -11.14 -10.35 -10.60
N GLU A 42 -12.38 -10.44 -11.07
CA GLU A 42 -12.78 -9.85 -12.35
C GLU A 42 -12.62 -8.33 -12.35
N GLN A 43 -13.05 -7.67 -11.28
CA GLN A 43 -12.91 -6.22 -11.09
C GLN A 43 -11.43 -5.82 -10.99
N LEU A 44 -10.59 -6.62 -10.29
CA LEU A 44 -9.15 -6.41 -10.24
C LEU A 44 -8.52 -6.44 -11.63
N LEU A 45 -8.92 -7.44 -12.45
CA LEU A 45 -8.42 -7.57 -13.83
C LEU A 45 -8.87 -6.41 -14.72
N LEU A 46 -10.09 -5.88 -14.52
CA LEU A 46 -10.54 -4.68 -15.24
C LEU A 46 -9.74 -3.44 -14.84
N LEU A 47 -9.47 -3.26 -13.54
CA LEU A 47 -8.62 -2.17 -13.05
C LEU A 47 -7.18 -2.29 -13.57
N ASN A 48 -6.63 -3.51 -13.65
CA ASN A 48 -5.28 -3.76 -14.16
C ASN A 48 -5.10 -3.40 -15.65
N LYS A 49 -6.19 -3.34 -16.43
CA LYS A 49 -6.14 -2.87 -17.83
C LYS A 49 -5.96 -1.36 -17.96
N LEU A 50 -6.19 -0.59 -16.90
CA LEU A 50 -6.05 0.86 -16.91
C LEU A 50 -4.59 1.25 -16.68
N LYS A 51 -3.97 1.89 -17.66
CA LYS A 51 -2.53 2.26 -17.64
C LYS A 51 -2.12 3.12 -16.44
N GLN A 52 -3.05 3.90 -15.89
CA GLN A 52 -2.81 4.75 -14.73
C GLN A 52 -2.90 4.00 -13.40
N ILE A 53 -3.37 2.74 -13.37
CA ILE A 53 -3.47 1.93 -12.15
C ILE A 53 -2.32 0.93 -12.11
N LYS A 54 -1.56 0.96 -11.01
CA LYS A 54 -0.57 -0.07 -10.67
C LYS A 54 -1.12 -0.93 -9.52
N ILE A 55 -1.30 -2.23 -9.76
CA ILE A 55 -1.62 -3.19 -8.72
C ILE A 55 -0.37 -3.49 -7.89
N SER A 56 -0.51 -3.50 -6.58
CA SER A 56 0.56 -3.70 -5.60
C SER A 56 0.04 -4.50 -4.40
N SER A 57 0.93 -5.06 -3.60
CA SER A 57 0.56 -5.89 -2.45
C SER A 57 0.24 -5.05 -1.20
N HIS A 58 -0.78 -5.47 -0.45
CA HIS A 58 -1.03 -5.05 0.93
C HIS A 58 -1.00 -6.23 1.90
N THR A 59 -0.06 -7.18 1.65
CA THR A 59 0.10 -8.48 2.32
C THR A 59 -1.05 -9.44 2.04
N GLN A 60 -0.99 -10.65 2.62
CA GLN A 60 -2.01 -11.67 2.41
C GLN A 60 -3.27 -11.39 3.24
N THR A 61 -3.14 -11.19 4.55
CA THR A 61 -4.27 -11.12 5.49
C THR A 61 -4.37 -9.80 6.27
N HIS A 62 -3.57 -8.80 5.90
CA HIS A 62 -3.52 -7.49 6.55
C HIS A 62 -3.07 -7.54 8.02
N GLN A 63 -2.27 -8.53 8.41
CA GLN A 63 -1.71 -8.57 9.75
C GLN A 63 -0.56 -7.59 9.92
N VAL A 64 -0.45 -6.99 11.12
CA VAL A 64 0.70 -6.18 11.50
C VAL A 64 1.94 -7.08 11.64
N LEU A 65 2.95 -6.83 10.82
CA LEU A 65 4.07 -7.75 10.62
C LEU A 65 5.20 -7.63 11.65
N ASN A 66 5.25 -6.56 12.44
CA ASN A 66 6.38 -6.26 13.34
C ASN A 66 6.70 -7.36 14.34
N PHE A 67 5.68 -8.08 14.80
CA PHE A 67 5.77 -9.14 15.81
C PHE A 67 5.49 -10.54 15.25
N ALA A 68 5.28 -10.65 13.94
CA ALA A 68 5.03 -11.93 13.28
C ALA A 68 6.26 -12.86 13.40
N SER A 69 6.03 -14.17 13.47
CA SER A 69 7.10 -15.15 13.30
C SER A 69 7.72 -15.02 11.91
N GLU A 70 8.94 -15.51 11.71
CA GLU A 70 9.58 -15.43 10.39
C GLU A 70 8.79 -16.19 9.33
N SER A 71 8.23 -17.35 9.67
CA SER A 71 7.39 -18.13 8.78
C SER A 71 6.10 -17.40 8.39
N LEU A 72 5.43 -16.77 9.35
CA LEU A 72 4.23 -15.98 9.09
C LEU A 72 4.55 -14.76 8.22
N LEU A 73 5.60 -14.03 8.57
CA LEU A 73 6.05 -12.88 7.80
C LEU A 73 6.37 -13.23 6.34
N LYS A 74 7.07 -14.35 6.15
CA LYS A 74 7.37 -14.87 4.81
C LYS A 74 6.09 -15.21 4.05
N ASN A 75 5.17 -15.95 4.67
CA ASN A 75 3.90 -16.33 4.05
C ASN A 75 3.06 -15.11 3.66
N GLU A 76 2.94 -14.11 4.54
CA GLU A 76 2.21 -12.88 4.27
C GLU A 76 2.74 -12.13 3.02
N LEU A 77 4.03 -12.09 2.86
CA LEU A 77 4.68 -11.38 1.75
C LEU A 77 4.69 -12.23 0.47
N GLU A 78 5.13 -13.50 0.53
CA GLU A 78 5.27 -14.36 -0.65
C GLU A 78 3.91 -14.75 -1.24
N ASN A 79 2.95 -15.19 -0.39
CA ASN A 79 1.66 -15.65 -0.90
C ASN A 79 0.88 -14.50 -1.55
N SER A 80 0.93 -13.30 -0.95
CA SER A 80 0.29 -12.14 -1.56
C SER A 80 0.91 -11.80 -2.91
N LYS A 81 2.24 -11.78 -3.00
CA LYS A 81 2.96 -11.54 -4.26
C LYS A 81 2.57 -12.56 -5.33
N ASN A 82 2.71 -13.84 -5.01
CA ASN A 82 2.50 -14.93 -5.95
C ASN A 82 1.05 -14.97 -6.46
N LEU A 83 0.06 -14.78 -5.57
CA LEU A 83 -1.35 -14.74 -5.97
C LEU A 83 -1.61 -13.57 -6.92
N LEU A 84 -1.21 -12.36 -6.55
CA LEU A 84 -1.44 -11.19 -7.38
C LEU A 84 -0.73 -11.30 -8.74
N GLU A 85 0.53 -11.76 -8.77
CA GLU A 85 1.27 -11.97 -10.01
C GLU A 85 0.59 -13.00 -10.93
N SER A 86 0.08 -14.10 -10.35
CA SER A 86 -0.66 -15.11 -11.12
C SER A 86 -1.97 -14.58 -11.72
N LEU A 87 -2.68 -13.73 -10.99
CA LEU A 87 -3.94 -13.14 -11.46
C LEU A 87 -3.71 -12.09 -12.55
N ILE A 88 -2.79 -11.13 -12.31
CA ILE A 88 -2.61 -10.02 -13.24
C ILE A 88 -1.63 -10.30 -14.39
N ASN A 89 -0.97 -11.45 -14.36
CA ASN A 89 0.07 -11.87 -15.30
C ASN A 89 1.17 -10.78 -15.48
N ASN A 90 1.58 -10.16 -14.38
CA ASN A 90 2.58 -9.11 -14.34
C ASN A 90 3.29 -9.11 -12.98
N SER A 91 4.51 -8.56 -12.91
CA SER A 91 5.27 -8.52 -11.67
C SER A 91 4.68 -7.55 -10.64
N VAL A 92 4.65 -7.98 -9.37
CA VAL A 92 4.25 -7.17 -8.21
C VAL A 92 5.48 -6.86 -7.37
N ASP A 93 6.13 -5.75 -7.67
CA ASP A 93 7.40 -5.31 -7.08
C ASP A 93 7.24 -4.35 -5.88
N THR A 94 6.01 -4.08 -5.48
CA THR A 94 5.69 -3.04 -4.52
C THR A 94 4.75 -3.56 -3.43
N VAL A 95 5.05 -3.23 -2.15
CA VAL A 95 4.20 -3.57 -1.00
C VAL A 95 3.93 -2.34 -0.13
N SER A 96 2.73 -2.26 0.44
CA SER A 96 2.37 -1.35 1.55
C SER A 96 2.19 -2.15 2.83
N TYR A 97 2.74 -1.65 3.93
CA TYR A 97 2.64 -2.32 5.22
C TYR A 97 1.30 -2.02 5.92
N PRO A 98 0.61 -3.05 6.43
CA PRO A 98 -0.61 -2.88 7.21
C PRO A 98 -0.43 -1.89 8.36
N GLU A 99 -1.38 -0.97 8.53
CA GLU A 99 -1.33 0.12 9.49
C GLU A 99 -0.06 1.01 9.37
N GLY A 100 0.70 0.88 8.27
CA GLY A 100 1.98 1.55 8.07
C GLY A 100 3.09 1.12 9.04
N LYS A 101 2.91 0.01 9.78
CA LYS A 101 3.85 -0.49 10.78
C LYS A 101 4.87 -1.44 10.15
N PHE A 102 6.15 -1.24 10.48
CA PHE A 102 7.26 -2.04 9.95
C PHE A 102 8.46 -2.05 10.90
N SER A 103 9.42 -2.93 10.63
CA SER A 103 10.71 -3.04 11.30
C SER A 103 11.78 -3.36 10.27
N ASP A 104 13.07 -3.25 10.65
CA ASP A 104 14.20 -3.59 9.76
C ASP A 104 14.06 -5.02 9.22
N ARG A 105 13.71 -5.97 10.10
CA ARG A 105 13.48 -7.37 9.71
C ARG A 105 12.40 -7.53 8.64
N VAL A 106 11.30 -6.77 8.76
CA VAL A 106 10.20 -6.79 7.77
C VAL A 106 10.68 -6.24 6.44
N VAL A 107 11.40 -5.11 6.47
CA VAL A 107 11.98 -4.46 5.29
C VAL A 107 12.95 -5.39 4.55
N ASP A 108 13.86 -6.00 5.29
CA ASP A 108 14.88 -6.90 4.72
C ASP A 108 14.25 -8.15 4.08
N LEU A 109 13.22 -8.73 4.73
CA LEU A 109 12.53 -9.88 4.16
C LEU A 109 11.70 -9.48 2.93
N ALA A 110 11.05 -8.33 2.94
CA ALA A 110 10.33 -7.83 1.77
C ALA A 110 11.27 -7.66 0.56
N VAL A 111 12.49 -7.14 0.77
CA VAL A 111 13.52 -7.07 -0.29
C VAL A 111 13.88 -8.48 -0.80
N ARG A 112 14.11 -9.44 0.11
CA ARG A 112 14.44 -10.82 -0.28
C ARG A 112 13.33 -11.51 -1.07
N VAL A 113 12.07 -11.20 -0.77
CA VAL A 113 10.88 -11.69 -1.51
C VAL A 113 10.75 -11.01 -2.89
N GLY A 114 11.45 -9.90 -3.12
CA GLY A 114 11.48 -9.21 -4.41
C GLY A 114 10.63 -7.93 -4.46
N TYR A 115 10.26 -7.37 -3.31
CA TYR A 115 9.65 -6.05 -3.25
C TYR A 115 10.72 -4.96 -3.27
N SER A 116 10.93 -4.34 -4.43
CA SER A 116 11.90 -3.26 -4.59
C SER A 116 11.43 -1.91 -4.04
N ARG A 117 10.13 -1.74 -3.83
CA ARG A 117 9.51 -0.54 -3.26
C ARG A 117 8.56 -0.93 -2.14
N GLN A 118 8.66 -0.21 -1.04
CA GLN A 118 7.88 -0.48 0.16
C GLN A 118 7.28 0.82 0.66
N TYR A 119 6.05 0.78 1.13
CA TYR A 119 5.33 1.97 1.58
C TYR A 119 4.91 1.84 3.04
N SER A 120 5.14 2.91 3.78
CA SER A 120 4.66 3.10 5.15
C SER A 120 3.53 4.14 5.18
N SER A 121 3.01 4.44 6.36
CA SER A 121 2.13 5.59 6.62
C SER A 121 2.86 6.71 7.36
N LEU A 122 4.19 6.75 7.27
CA LEU A 122 4.98 7.87 7.79
C LEU A 122 4.73 9.10 6.94
N PRO A 123 4.21 10.20 7.51
CA PRO A 123 3.97 11.43 6.76
C PRO A 123 5.28 12.08 6.31
N GLY A 124 5.20 12.91 5.29
CA GLY A 124 6.31 13.66 4.76
C GLY A 124 6.53 13.48 3.26
N PHE A 125 7.55 14.15 2.73
CA PHE A 125 7.84 14.13 1.31
C PHE A 125 8.25 12.74 0.82
N TYR A 126 7.71 12.32 -0.31
CA TYR A 126 7.98 11.05 -0.96
C TYR A 126 9.47 10.76 -1.19
N PHE A 127 10.26 11.80 -1.48
CA PHE A 127 11.69 11.67 -1.74
C PHE A 127 12.57 11.62 -0.49
N ASN A 128 12.01 11.87 0.70
CA ASN A 128 12.71 11.73 1.96
C ASN A 128 12.49 10.32 2.53
N ASP A 129 13.17 9.35 1.96
CA ASP A 129 13.07 7.97 2.42
C ASP A 129 13.55 7.87 3.88
N PHE A 130 12.80 7.13 4.68
CA PHE A 130 13.15 6.87 6.07
C PHE A 130 14.21 5.76 6.16
N LEU A 131 14.03 4.71 5.36
CA LEU A 131 14.97 3.64 5.11
C LEU A 131 15.10 3.46 3.60
N PRO A 132 16.21 2.88 3.10
CA PRO A 132 16.29 2.47 1.71
C PRO A 132 15.04 1.65 1.35
N ASN A 133 14.43 1.98 0.22
CA ASN A 133 13.22 1.33 -0.32
C ASN A 133 11.90 1.63 0.41
N VAL A 134 11.86 2.26 1.59
CA VAL A 134 10.63 2.57 2.32
C VAL A 134 10.18 4.00 2.07
N LYS A 135 9.10 4.16 1.32
CA LYS A 135 8.51 5.44 0.92
C LYS A 135 7.54 5.97 1.98
N ARG A 136 7.53 7.28 2.15
CA ARG A 136 6.58 7.98 3.02
C ARG A 136 5.26 8.21 2.29
N ARG A 137 4.15 8.22 3.05
CA ARG A 137 2.82 8.58 2.57
C ARG A 137 2.07 9.35 3.64
N SER A 138 1.32 10.35 3.21
CA SER A 138 0.43 11.11 4.09
C SER A 138 -0.99 10.60 3.95
N LEU A 139 -1.64 10.32 5.08
CA LEU A 139 -3.03 9.87 5.12
C LEU A 139 -3.96 11.08 4.91
N VAL A 140 -4.87 10.98 3.93
CA VAL A 140 -5.82 12.04 3.60
C VAL A 140 -7.28 11.60 3.65
N GLN A 141 -7.55 10.36 4.05
CA GLN A 141 -8.87 9.73 3.99
C GLN A 141 -9.99 10.53 4.68
N PHE A 142 -9.68 11.18 5.80
CA PHE A 142 -10.66 11.97 6.56
C PHE A 142 -10.28 13.45 6.63
N ALA A 143 -9.34 13.88 5.80
CA ALA A 143 -8.88 15.27 5.80
C ALA A 143 -9.94 16.21 5.23
N LEU A 144 -10.26 17.26 5.95
CA LEU A 144 -11.03 18.37 5.41
C LEU A 144 -10.22 19.06 4.30
N GLU A 145 -10.88 19.80 3.41
CA GLU A 145 -10.21 20.51 2.31
C GLU A 145 -9.04 21.39 2.78
N LYS A 146 -9.21 22.06 3.91
CA LYS A 146 -8.21 22.91 4.57
C LYS A 146 -6.97 22.10 5.00
N GLU A 147 -7.21 20.92 5.60
CA GLU A 147 -6.17 19.99 6.05
C GLU A 147 -5.46 19.36 4.87
N PHE A 148 -6.20 18.93 3.86
CA PHE A 148 -5.64 18.39 2.62
C PHE A 148 -4.70 19.41 1.95
N LYS A 149 -5.13 20.68 1.83
CA LYS A 149 -4.28 21.76 1.31
C LYS A 149 -3.02 22.00 2.16
N ALA A 150 -3.13 21.84 3.50
CA ALA A 150 -1.97 21.94 4.40
C ALA A 150 -1.00 20.76 4.21
N ILE A 151 -1.52 19.55 4.09
CA ILE A 151 -0.72 18.34 3.82
C ILE A 151 0.05 18.48 2.49
N LEU A 152 -0.60 18.93 1.43
CA LEU A 152 0.06 19.17 0.12
C LEU A 152 1.22 20.19 0.22
N LYS A 153 1.19 21.07 1.21
CA LYS A 153 2.26 22.03 1.50
C LYS A 153 3.28 21.51 2.52
N GLY A 154 3.18 20.25 2.92
CA GLY A 154 4.07 19.61 3.89
C GLY A 154 3.71 19.87 5.36
N GLY A 155 2.48 20.30 5.65
CA GLY A 155 2.03 20.63 7.01
C GLY A 155 1.98 19.44 7.97
N ASP A 156 1.94 18.22 7.47
CA ASP A 156 2.01 16.98 8.24
C ASP A 156 3.46 16.53 8.56
N HIS A 157 4.46 17.17 7.97
CA HIS A 157 5.86 16.82 8.16
C HIS A 157 6.30 16.94 9.63
N VAL A 158 5.74 17.87 10.37
CA VAL A 158 5.99 18.06 11.81
C VAL A 158 5.53 16.85 12.64
N LEU A 159 4.58 16.07 12.14
CA LEU A 159 4.09 14.85 12.78
C LEU A 159 4.99 13.63 12.51
N ALA A 160 5.96 13.75 11.61
CA ALA A 160 6.79 12.62 11.17
C ALA A 160 7.53 11.94 12.33
N LEU A 161 8.02 12.70 13.31
CA LEU A 161 8.69 12.14 14.49
C LEU A 161 7.75 11.30 15.34
N TRP A 162 6.54 11.81 15.63
CA TRP A 162 5.53 11.08 16.40
C TRP A 162 5.07 9.80 15.69
N TYR A 163 4.79 9.90 14.39
CA TYR A 163 4.44 8.74 13.57
C TYR A 163 5.58 7.71 13.51
N LYS A 164 6.84 8.16 13.49
CA LYS A 164 8.00 7.27 13.54
C LYS A 164 7.97 6.39 14.81
N PHE A 165 7.75 6.96 15.98
CA PHE A 165 7.64 6.20 17.22
C PHE A 165 6.46 5.23 17.22
N LYS A 166 5.36 5.58 16.57
CA LYS A 166 4.14 4.78 16.50
C LYS A 166 4.26 3.60 15.52
N HIS A 167 4.90 3.80 14.37
CA HIS A 167 4.84 2.88 13.24
C HIS A 167 6.13 2.08 12.99
N TYR A 168 7.27 2.61 13.41
CA TYR A 168 8.54 1.93 13.21
C TYR A 168 9.05 1.29 14.50
N LYS A 169 9.49 0.05 14.41
CA LYS A 169 10.21 -0.69 15.44
C LYS A 169 11.55 -1.16 14.88
N LYS A 170 12.62 -0.97 15.66
CA LYS A 170 13.93 -1.55 15.36
C LYS A 170 13.92 -3.06 15.56
#